data_0bcc04fe26f0eec941af66c60a35fa36
#
_entry.id   0bcc04fe26f0eec941af66c60a35fa36
#
_cell.length_a   1.000
_cell.length_b   1.000
_cell.length_c   1.000
_cell.angle_alpha   90.00
_cell.angle_beta   90.00
_cell.angle_gamma   90.00
#
_symmetry.space_group_name_H-M   'P 1'
#
loop_
_entity.id
_entity.type
_entity.pdbx_description
1 polymer ?
#
loop_
_entity_poly.entity_id
_entity_poly.type
_entity_poly.pdbx_seq_one_letter_code
_entity_poly.pdbx_strand_id
1 'polypeptide(L)'
;MAQERDELNRRRQAREAARRKREEAQRKLMIRLIAAAVILVVCGVAMFLMIRGDQPKQPEQPEQEVMATVAPVQTVPAETEEEAPSWEKAPEVITIAAAGDLNVTDSVVWAGQEGTKYDYTKAFMDVAPILSEADLTVLNFEGTVSGIPYGGADGSAPPELIEALKNAGVDLLQTANSCAINRGFSGLVSTLSSIRAAGIEPVGAFSNYEEFSRSKGYTICEVGDIKVAIVAFTKGMSGRGLPEGNEECVNLLYKDYSTTYREINTDGIKSVLRAASNESPDIIIALLHWGSEYNEDISESQEDVRDLMLEEGVDVILGTHSHLLQKIEYDDNTGQLVAYSLGDFFGDGKRSGTSYSIILELEITKDYDTGITRVTDYWYTPIYTLKEADCDGDRRVVRIDNAMAAYESNFVDKITESCYNDMQFSRTRIEERIKGKTDEKK
;
A
#
# COMPACT_ATOMS: atom_id res chain seq x y z
N MET A 1 -7.53 -33.20 7.58
CA MET A 1 -8.77 -32.53 7.08
C MET A 1 -9.69 -32.04 8.20
N ALA A 2 -10.24 -32.88 9.11
CA ALA A 2 -11.14 -32.37 10.19
C ALA A 2 -10.36 -31.56 11.25
N GLN A 3 -9.16 -31.99 11.63
CA GLN A 3 -8.32 -31.27 12.60
C GLN A 3 -7.79 -29.93 12.06
N GLU A 4 -7.44 -29.86 10.77
CA GLU A 4 -7.01 -28.62 10.13
C GLU A 4 -8.14 -27.59 10.00
N ARG A 5 -9.37 -28.05 9.69
CA ARG A 5 -10.56 -27.17 9.70
C ARG A 5 -10.85 -26.59 11.09
N ASP A 6 -10.69 -27.39 12.14
CA ASP A 6 -10.90 -26.94 13.51
C ASP A 6 -9.81 -25.94 13.95
N GLU A 7 -8.59 -26.12 13.51
CA GLU A 7 -7.49 -25.19 13.78
C GLU A 7 -7.66 -23.86 13.02
N LEU A 8 -8.04 -23.93 11.75
CA LEU A 8 -8.38 -22.76 10.94
C LEU A 8 -9.53 -21.94 11.55
N ASN A 9 -10.57 -22.63 12.02
CA ASN A 9 -11.70 -21.99 12.70
C ASN A 9 -11.30 -21.36 14.03
N ARG A 10 -10.40 -22.00 14.81
CA ARG A 10 -9.86 -21.40 16.05
C ARG A 10 -9.02 -20.15 15.75
N ARG A 11 -8.20 -20.18 14.71
CA ARG A 11 -7.40 -19.02 14.27
C ARG A 11 -8.31 -17.88 13.81
N ARG A 12 -9.38 -18.16 13.02
CA ARG A 12 -10.39 -17.15 12.64
C ARG A 12 -11.08 -16.53 13.84
N GLN A 13 -11.53 -17.36 14.82
CA GLN A 13 -12.18 -16.84 16.02
C GLN A 13 -11.24 -16.02 16.90
N ALA A 14 -9.96 -16.40 17.00
CA ALA A 14 -8.95 -15.62 17.71
C ALA A 14 -8.71 -14.25 17.03
N ARG A 15 -8.66 -14.22 15.69
CA ARG A 15 -8.54 -12.97 14.91
C ARG A 15 -9.74 -12.06 15.10
N GLU A 16 -10.96 -12.57 15.00
CA GLU A 16 -12.17 -11.77 15.26
C GLU A 16 -12.19 -11.21 16.69
N ALA A 17 -11.70 -11.97 17.65
CA ALA A 17 -11.61 -11.52 19.03
C ALA A 17 -10.53 -10.44 19.21
N ALA A 18 -9.39 -10.56 18.53
CA ALA A 18 -8.33 -9.54 18.50
C ALA A 18 -8.81 -8.25 17.80
N ARG A 19 -9.49 -8.41 16.66
CA ARG A 19 -10.10 -7.28 15.92
C ARG A 19 -11.10 -6.52 16.81
N ARG A 20 -12.04 -7.20 17.46
CA ARG A 20 -13.00 -6.56 18.37
C ARG A 20 -12.32 -5.83 19.53
N LYS A 21 -11.21 -6.38 20.08
CA LYS A 21 -10.42 -5.70 21.10
C LYS A 21 -9.77 -4.41 20.56
N ARG A 22 -9.24 -4.43 19.32
CA ARG A 22 -8.68 -3.24 18.68
C ARG A 22 -9.76 -2.18 18.42
N GLU A 23 -10.91 -2.54 17.85
CA GLU A 23 -12.05 -1.64 17.64
C GLU A 23 -12.52 -0.99 18.96
N GLU A 24 -12.59 -1.76 20.04
CA GLU A 24 -12.91 -1.22 21.36
C GLU A 24 -11.82 -0.27 21.90
N ALA A 25 -10.54 -0.59 21.67
CA ALA A 25 -9.43 0.26 22.07
C ALA A 25 -9.40 1.56 21.28
N GLN A 26 -9.58 1.50 19.96
CA GLN A 26 -9.69 2.69 19.09
C GLN A 26 -10.90 3.56 19.46
N ARG A 27 -12.05 2.93 19.70
CA ARG A 27 -13.24 3.67 20.16
C ARG A 27 -13.01 4.37 21.50
N LYS A 28 -12.33 3.70 22.45
CA LYS A 28 -11.95 4.29 23.73
C LYS A 28 -10.95 5.44 23.55
N LEU A 29 -9.98 5.30 22.64
CA LEU A 29 -9.02 6.35 22.30
C LEU A 29 -9.71 7.55 21.67
N MET A 30 -10.59 7.33 20.67
CA MET A 30 -11.38 8.41 20.06
C MET A 30 -12.21 9.18 21.08
N ILE A 31 -12.91 8.48 21.99
CA ILE A 31 -13.67 9.11 23.06
C ILE A 31 -12.79 9.97 23.96
N ARG A 32 -11.56 9.49 24.28
CA ARG A 32 -10.58 10.24 25.10
C ARG A 32 -10.06 11.48 24.37
N LEU A 33 -9.79 11.37 23.06
CA LEU A 33 -9.34 12.52 22.24
C LEU A 33 -10.44 13.57 22.10
N ILE A 34 -11.70 13.16 21.89
CA ILE A 34 -12.83 14.08 21.85
C ILE A 34 -13.02 14.77 23.21
N ALA A 35 -12.93 14.02 24.31
CA ALA A 35 -13.02 14.59 25.65
C ALA A 35 -11.89 15.60 25.93
N ALA A 36 -10.65 15.30 25.52
CA ALA A 36 -9.51 16.21 25.65
C ALA A 36 -9.69 17.47 24.80
N ALA A 37 -10.19 17.35 23.57
CA ALA A 37 -10.49 18.49 22.69
C ALA A 37 -11.58 19.39 23.29
N VAL A 38 -12.63 18.82 23.86
CA VAL A 38 -13.69 19.58 24.55
C VAL A 38 -13.13 20.32 25.78
N ILE A 39 -12.27 19.68 26.56
CA ILE A 39 -11.61 20.33 27.72
C ILE A 39 -10.76 21.51 27.26
N LEU A 40 -9.97 21.35 26.19
CA LEU A 40 -9.14 22.42 25.63
C LEU A 40 -9.98 23.61 25.15
N VAL A 41 -11.11 23.36 24.50
CA VAL A 41 -12.04 24.43 24.07
C VAL A 41 -12.64 25.14 25.28
N VAL A 42 -13.08 24.42 26.31
CA VAL A 42 -13.62 24.99 27.53
C VAL A 42 -12.58 25.83 28.29
N CYS A 43 -11.34 25.32 28.41
CA CYS A 43 -10.24 26.05 28.99
C CYS A 43 -9.87 27.31 28.19
N GLY A 44 -9.85 27.23 26.86
CA GLY A 44 -9.61 28.37 25.98
C GLY A 44 -10.67 29.45 26.10
N VAL A 45 -11.95 29.07 26.16
CA VAL A 45 -13.06 30.02 26.40
C VAL A 45 -12.99 30.64 27.78
N ALA A 46 -12.70 29.85 28.81
CA ALA A 46 -12.53 30.39 30.18
C ALA A 46 -11.35 31.36 30.28
N MET A 47 -10.21 31.05 29.65
CA MET A 47 -9.05 31.93 29.58
C MET A 47 -9.32 33.22 28.79
N PHE A 48 -10.08 33.13 27.68
CA PHE A 48 -10.53 34.28 26.90
C PHE A 48 -11.47 35.19 27.69
N LEU A 49 -12.36 34.63 28.49
CA LEU A 49 -13.27 35.40 29.38
C LEU A 49 -12.52 36.01 30.53
N MET A 50 -11.48 35.38 31.09
CA MET A 50 -10.62 35.95 32.13
C MET A 50 -9.76 37.12 31.63
N ILE A 51 -9.29 37.07 30.38
CA ILE A 51 -8.49 38.16 29.77
C ILE A 51 -9.36 39.38 29.43
N ARG A 52 -10.69 39.23 29.29
CA ARG A 52 -11.64 40.32 29.01
C ARG A 52 -12.17 41.04 30.26
N GLY A 53 -11.89 40.48 31.44
CA GLY A 53 -12.26 41.10 32.72
C GLY A 53 -11.10 41.87 33.33
N ASP A 54 -11.27 43.20 33.38
CA ASP A 54 -10.51 44.20 34.17
C ASP A 54 -9.06 44.51 33.77
N GLN A 55 -8.93 45.70 33.18
CA GLN A 55 -7.73 46.54 33.33
C GLN A 55 -7.87 47.46 34.54
N PRO A 56 -7.00 47.40 35.52
CA PRO A 56 -6.70 48.56 36.41
C PRO A 56 -5.35 49.17 36.07
N LYS A 57 -5.32 50.47 36.23
CA LYS A 57 -4.25 51.45 35.99
C LYS A 57 -2.99 51.17 36.85
N GLN A 58 -1.83 51.47 36.25
CA GLN A 58 -0.53 51.62 36.97
C GLN A 58 -0.56 52.67 38.05
N PRO A 59 0.23 52.50 39.10
CA PRO A 59 1.21 53.52 39.51
C PRO A 59 2.62 52.98 39.79
N GLU A 60 3.54 53.95 39.79
CA GLU A 60 4.98 53.98 39.80
C GLU A 60 5.71 53.21 40.89
N GLN A 61 6.97 52.88 40.56
CA GLN A 61 8.03 52.33 41.46
C GLN A 61 8.45 53.27 42.63
N PRO A 62 9.06 52.71 43.69
CA PRO A 62 10.51 52.83 43.78
C PRO A 62 11.26 51.56 44.26
N GLU A 63 12.55 51.57 43.92
CA GLU A 63 13.61 50.64 44.29
C GLU A 63 13.81 50.44 45.77
N GLN A 64 14.17 49.24 46.24
CA GLN A 64 15.24 48.97 47.17
C GLN A 64 15.62 47.49 47.28
N GLU A 65 16.94 47.27 47.27
CA GLU A 65 17.65 46.03 47.50
C GLU A 65 17.41 45.46 48.92
N VAL A 66 17.28 44.13 49.01
CA VAL A 66 17.78 43.36 50.17
C VAL A 66 18.21 41.97 49.72
N MET A 67 19.50 41.71 49.91
CA MET A 67 20.07 40.34 49.80
C MET A 67 19.51 39.45 50.91
N ALA A 68 19.01 38.30 50.58
CA ALA A 68 18.77 37.20 51.50
C ALA A 68 19.43 35.91 50.98
N THR A 69 20.37 35.45 51.76
CA THR A 69 21.08 34.16 51.62
C THR A 69 20.12 33.01 51.69
N VAL A 70 20.11 32.20 50.61
CA VAL A 70 19.35 30.94 50.56
C VAL A 70 20.31 29.80 50.92
N ALA A 71 19.95 29.01 51.93
CA ALA A 71 20.62 27.78 52.30
C ALA A 71 20.46 26.70 51.18
N PRO A 72 21.41 25.77 51.02
CA PRO A 72 21.36 24.78 49.96
C PRO A 72 20.23 23.76 50.21
N VAL A 73 19.31 23.68 49.23
CA VAL A 73 18.33 22.59 49.13
C VAL A 73 19.07 21.30 48.78
N GLN A 74 18.96 20.31 49.66
CA GLN A 74 19.40 18.95 49.35
C GLN A 74 18.60 18.43 48.18
N THR A 75 19.25 18.21 47.04
CA THR A 75 18.72 17.46 45.91
C THR A 75 18.56 16.02 46.34
N VAL A 76 17.30 15.58 46.44
CA VAL A 76 16.94 14.14 46.44
C VAL A 76 17.40 13.60 45.08
N PRO A 77 18.15 12.46 45.03
CA PRO A 77 18.47 11.85 43.76
C PRO A 77 17.14 11.49 43.03
N ALA A 78 17.00 11.91 41.78
CA ALA A 78 15.94 11.40 40.93
C ALA A 78 16.08 9.89 40.91
N GLU A 79 15.01 9.17 41.28
CA GLU A 79 14.89 7.76 40.98
C GLU A 79 15.05 7.65 39.47
N THR A 80 16.14 7.02 39.02
CA THR A 80 16.29 6.53 37.68
C THR A 80 15.14 5.55 37.51
N GLU A 81 14.17 5.87 36.64
CA GLU A 81 13.28 4.86 36.09
C GLU A 81 14.21 3.80 35.50
N GLU A 82 14.30 2.64 36.17
CA GLU A 82 14.89 1.45 35.56
C GLU A 82 14.07 1.17 34.31
N GLU A 83 14.66 1.32 33.13
CA GLU A 83 14.08 0.83 31.89
C GLU A 83 13.76 -0.64 32.10
N ALA A 84 12.47 -0.99 31.93
CA ALA A 84 12.04 -2.39 32.01
C ALA A 84 12.90 -3.23 31.05
N PRO A 85 13.33 -4.44 31.46
CA PRO A 85 14.17 -5.28 30.63
C PRO A 85 13.53 -5.51 29.27
N SER A 86 14.31 -5.49 28.20
CA SER A 86 13.84 -5.59 26.80
C SER A 86 13.01 -6.83 26.51
N TRP A 87 13.11 -7.88 27.30
CA TRP A 87 12.32 -9.11 27.20
C TRP A 87 10.85 -8.99 27.66
N GLU A 88 10.46 -7.87 28.23
CA GLU A 88 9.06 -7.60 28.60
C GLU A 88 8.25 -6.90 27.50
N LYS A 89 8.88 -6.51 26.39
CA LYS A 89 8.18 -5.86 25.28
C LYS A 89 7.47 -6.89 24.42
N ALA A 90 6.13 -6.82 24.36
CA ALA A 90 5.35 -7.71 23.49
C ALA A 90 5.75 -7.48 22.01
N PRO A 91 5.71 -8.54 21.16
CA PRO A 91 5.99 -8.40 19.75
C PRO A 91 5.13 -7.32 19.08
N GLU A 92 5.71 -6.52 18.21
CA GLU A 92 4.98 -5.58 17.37
C GLU A 92 4.42 -6.30 16.17
N VAL A 93 3.16 -6.03 15.84
CA VAL A 93 2.47 -6.66 14.71
C VAL A 93 1.83 -5.59 13.86
N ILE A 94 2.17 -5.55 12.58
CA ILE A 94 1.56 -4.68 11.58
C ILE A 94 0.93 -5.48 10.47
N THR A 95 -0.02 -4.86 9.76
CA THR A 95 -0.67 -5.41 8.57
C THR A 95 -0.36 -4.55 7.36
N ILE A 96 0.11 -5.18 6.27
CA ILE A 96 0.30 -4.51 4.98
C ILE A 96 -0.69 -5.08 3.98
N ALA A 97 -1.49 -4.21 3.35
CA ALA A 97 -2.36 -4.58 2.23
C ALA A 97 -1.68 -4.27 0.90
N ALA A 98 -1.77 -5.20 -0.03
CA ALA A 98 -1.24 -5.05 -1.38
C ALA A 98 -2.31 -5.40 -2.43
N ALA A 99 -2.48 -4.55 -3.42
CA ALA A 99 -3.33 -4.81 -4.58
C ALA A 99 -2.52 -4.68 -5.87
N GLY A 100 -3.05 -5.27 -6.95
CA GLY A 100 -2.36 -5.34 -8.23
C GLY A 100 -2.44 -4.07 -9.06
N ASP A 101 -2.60 -4.22 -10.37
CA ASP A 101 -2.56 -3.13 -11.34
C ASP A 101 -3.85 -2.28 -11.32
N LEU A 102 -3.74 -0.99 -11.03
CA LEU A 102 -4.73 -0.03 -11.48
C LEU A 102 -4.35 0.39 -12.89
N ASN A 103 -5.01 -0.21 -13.89
CA ASN A 103 -4.71 -0.01 -15.29
C ASN A 103 -5.59 1.09 -15.88
N VAL A 104 -5.01 2.27 -16.14
CA VAL A 104 -5.74 3.46 -16.64
C VAL A 104 -6.11 3.28 -18.11
N THR A 105 -7.33 2.81 -18.35
CA THR A 105 -7.95 2.69 -19.67
C THR A 105 -9.09 3.70 -19.82
N ASP A 106 -9.63 3.83 -21.05
CA ASP A 106 -10.82 4.66 -21.27
C ASP A 106 -11.99 4.26 -20.36
N SER A 107 -12.21 2.97 -20.17
CA SER A 107 -13.29 2.46 -19.31
C SER A 107 -13.11 2.86 -17.84
N VAL A 108 -11.86 2.90 -17.36
CA VAL A 108 -11.54 3.36 -16.01
C VAL A 108 -11.78 4.87 -15.88
N VAL A 109 -11.36 5.65 -16.89
CA VAL A 109 -11.59 7.11 -16.89
C VAL A 109 -13.09 7.42 -16.91
N TRP A 110 -13.86 6.72 -17.74
CA TRP A 110 -15.31 6.95 -17.84
C TRP A 110 -16.07 6.47 -16.59
N ALA A 111 -15.53 5.51 -15.86
CA ALA A 111 -16.17 5.03 -14.62
C ALA A 111 -16.40 6.14 -13.57
N GLY A 112 -15.53 7.14 -13.54
CA GLY A 112 -15.69 8.29 -12.65
C GLY A 112 -16.32 9.52 -13.29
N GLN A 113 -16.65 9.47 -14.59
CA GLN A 113 -17.11 10.66 -15.31
C GLN A 113 -18.56 11.03 -14.98
N GLU A 114 -18.75 12.18 -14.35
CA GLU A 114 -20.05 12.79 -14.08
C GLU A 114 -20.20 14.13 -14.82
N GLY A 115 -20.63 14.06 -16.06
CA GLY A 115 -20.72 15.23 -16.93
C GLY A 115 -19.35 15.81 -17.29
N THR A 116 -18.97 16.95 -16.70
CA THR A 116 -17.64 17.57 -16.88
C THR A 116 -16.70 17.35 -15.69
N LYS A 117 -17.14 16.63 -14.66
CA LYS A 117 -16.38 16.32 -13.44
C LYS A 117 -16.07 14.84 -13.38
N TYR A 118 -15.22 14.48 -12.43
CA TYR A 118 -14.88 13.10 -12.14
C TYR A 118 -15.07 12.81 -10.64
N ASP A 119 -15.65 11.65 -10.32
CA ASP A 119 -15.81 11.12 -8.96
C ASP A 119 -15.64 9.61 -8.99
N TYR A 120 -14.64 9.09 -8.30
CA TYR A 120 -14.36 7.65 -8.20
C TYR A 120 -14.70 7.07 -6.84
N THR A 121 -15.42 7.80 -5.98
CA THR A 121 -15.77 7.35 -4.61
C THR A 121 -16.45 5.98 -4.65
N LYS A 122 -17.38 5.78 -5.58
CA LYS A 122 -18.10 4.51 -5.73
C LYS A 122 -17.23 3.38 -6.26
N ALA A 123 -16.17 3.69 -7.03
CA ALA A 123 -15.32 2.68 -7.64
C ALA A 123 -14.61 1.80 -6.60
N PHE A 124 -14.31 2.33 -5.42
CA PHE A 124 -13.52 1.65 -4.40
C PHE A 124 -14.26 1.44 -3.07
N MET A 125 -15.53 1.88 -2.94
CA MET A 125 -16.25 1.87 -1.66
C MET A 125 -16.37 0.49 -1.02
N ASP A 126 -16.49 -0.58 -1.82
CA ASP A 126 -16.64 -1.96 -1.31
C ASP A 126 -15.34 -2.54 -0.76
N VAL A 127 -14.21 -2.05 -1.22
CA VAL A 127 -12.86 -2.52 -0.83
C VAL A 127 -12.12 -1.54 0.09
N ALA A 128 -12.57 -0.28 0.17
CA ALA A 128 -12.00 0.74 1.03
C ALA A 128 -11.85 0.29 2.51
N PRO A 129 -12.79 -0.46 3.12
CA PRO A 129 -12.59 -0.95 4.49
C PRO A 129 -11.37 -1.85 4.66
N ILE A 130 -11.01 -2.67 3.65
CA ILE A 130 -9.81 -3.52 3.73
C ILE A 130 -8.55 -2.66 3.57
N LEU A 131 -8.56 -1.78 2.55
CA LEU A 131 -7.40 -0.94 2.25
C LEU A 131 -7.09 0.05 3.39
N SER A 132 -8.13 0.59 4.07
CA SER A 132 -7.97 1.54 5.16
C SER A 132 -7.76 0.91 6.54
N GLU A 133 -8.04 -0.38 6.72
CA GLU A 133 -7.81 -1.11 7.97
C GLU A 133 -6.35 -1.59 8.10
N ALA A 134 -5.62 -1.73 7.00
CA ALA A 134 -4.21 -2.05 7.00
C ALA A 134 -3.37 -0.86 7.54
N ASP A 135 -2.25 -1.16 8.17
CA ASP A 135 -1.33 -0.14 8.67
C ASP A 135 -0.54 0.53 7.54
N LEU A 136 -0.39 -0.15 6.40
CA LEU A 136 0.20 0.36 5.16
C LEU A 136 -0.45 -0.31 3.94
N THR A 137 -0.85 0.48 2.94
CA THR A 137 -1.49 -0.05 1.72
C THR A 137 -0.75 0.39 0.47
N VAL A 138 -0.40 -0.59 -0.39
CA VAL A 138 0.33 -0.37 -1.63
C VAL A 138 -0.40 -0.99 -2.83
N LEU A 139 -0.36 -0.30 -3.97
CA LEU A 139 -0.77 -0.84 -5.27
C LEU A 139 0.04 -0.25 -6.44
N ASN A 140 -0.06 -0.86 -7.62
CA ASN A 140 0.60 -0.36 -8.83
C ASN A 140 -0.34 0.59 -9.60
N PHE A 141 0.15 1.81 -9.92
CA PHE A 141 -0.59 2.78 -10.72
C PHE A 141 -0.08 2.75 -12.16
N GLU A 142 -0.70 1.95 -13.01
CA GLU A 142 -0.34 1.80 -14.41
C GLU A 142 -1.04 2.82 -15.31
N GLY A 143 -0.50 4.04 -15.29
CA GLY A 143 -1.02 5.19 -16.00
C GLY A 143 -0.23 6.45 -15.72
N THR A 144 -0.76 7.57 -16.17
CA THR A 144 -0.20 8.92 -15.91
C THR A 144 -1.29 9.86 -15.37
N VAL A 145 -0.88 10.95 -14.71
CA VAL A 145 -1.73 12.09 -14.36
C VAL A 145 -1.07 13.34 -14.95
N SER A 146 -1.31 13.55 -16.24
CA SER A 146 -0.56 14.54 -17.05
C SER A 146 -1.47 15.48 -17.84
N GLY A 147 -2.72 15.62 -17.39
CA GLY A 147 -3.70 16.50 -18.00
C GLY A 147 -4.47 15.88 -19.16
N ILE A 148 -5.35 16.68 -19.74
CA ILE A 148 -6.23 16.31 -20.86
C ILE A 148 -5.47 16.13 -22.18
N PRO A 149 -5.98 15.29 -23.11
CA PRO A 149 -7.17 14.46 -22.95
C PRO A 149 -6.91 13.30 -21.98
N TYR A 150 -7.93 12.93 -21.19
CA TYR A 150 -7.87 11.75 -20.34
C TYR A 150 -8.17 10.48 -21.14
N GLY A 151 -7.68 9.32 -20.66
CA GLY A 151 -7.79 8.05 -21.37
C GLY A 151 -6.83 7.92 -22.54
N GLY A 152 -7.23 7.16 -23.55
CA GLY A 152 -6.47 6.89 -24.76
C GLY A 152 -5.31 5.91 -24.54
N ALA A 153 -4.51 5.71 -25.58
CA ALA A 153 -3.37 4.79 -25.58
C ALA A 153 -2.27 5.17 -24.57
N ASP A 154 -2.21 6.46 -24.18
CA ASP A 154 -1.21 6.96 -23.25
C ASP A 154 -1.68 6.94 -21.78
N GLY A 155 -2.92 6.47 -21.50
CA GLY A 155 -3.42 6.23 -20.16
C GLY A 155 -3.32 7.42 -19.20
N SER A 156 -3.82 8.63 -19.60
CA SER A 156 -3.88 9.78 -18.66
C SER A 156 -5.16 9.73 -17.83
N ALA A 157 -5.02 9.77 -16.51
CA ALA A 157 -6.13 9.84 -15.57
C ALA A 157 -6.41 11.26 -15.10
N PRO A 158 -7.65 11.58 -14.73
CA PRO A 158 -7.95 12.78 -13.95
C PRO A 158 -7.39 12.64 -12.52
N PRO A 159 -6.93 13.73 -11.88
CA PRO A 159 -6.35 13.69 -10.53
C PRO A 159 -7.33 13.17 -9.47
N GLU A 160 -8.62 13.30 -9.67
CA GLU A 160 -9.67 12.77 -8.77
C GLU A 160 -9.59 11.24 -8.59
N LEU A 161 -8.99 10.51 -9.55
CA LEU A 161 -8.72 9.09 -9.38
C LEU A 161 -7.71 8.83 -8.26
N ILE A 162 -6.65 9.64 -8.19
CA ILE A 162 -5.63 9.54 -7.13
C ILE A 162 -6.23 9.94 -5.76
N GLU A 163 -7.05 11.00 -5.74
CA GLU A 163 -7.75 11.42 -4.52
C GLU A 163 -8.68 10.31 -3.99
N ALA A 164 -9.39 9.61 -4.89
CA ALA A 164 -10.24 8.50 -4.51
C ALA A 164 -9.45 7.30 -3.96
N LEU A 165 -8.27 7.00 -4.51
CA LEU A 165 -7.36 6.00 -3.95
C LEU A 165 -6.89 6.37 -2.54
N LYS A 166 -6.51 7.63 -2.31
CA LYS A 166 -6.15 8.10 -0.96
C LYS A 166 -7.32 7.96 0.01
N ASN A 167 -8.50 8.36 -0.40
CA ASN A 167 -9.72 8.23 0.41
C ASN A 167 -10.09 6.76 0.69
N ALA A 168 -9.72 5.84 -0.19
CA ALA A 168 -9.88 4.41 0.01
C ALA A 168 -8.83 3.78 0.95
N GLY A 169 -7.78 4.52 1.33
CA GLY A 169 -6.77 4.07 2.27
C GLY A 169 -5.41 3.73 1.65
N VAL A 170 -5.17 4.10 0.38
CA VAL A 170 -3.87 3.84 -0.27
C VAL A 170 -2.81 4.82 0.22
N ASP A 171 -1.63 4.30 0.58
CA ASP A 171 -0.50 5.07 1.09
C ASP A 171 0.67 5.15 0.12
N LEU A 172 0.90 4.08 -0.66
CA LEU A 172 2.00 3.99 -1.63
C LEU A 172 1.48 3.60 -3.01
N LEU A 173 2.01 4.26 -4.04
CA LEU A 173 1.78 3.87 -5.43
C LEU A 173 3.09 3.51 -6.11
N GLN A 174 3.20 2.28 -6.60
CA GLN A 174 4.27 1.91 -7.51
C GLN A 174 4.10 2.70 -8.82
N THR A 175 5.14 3.45 -9.18
CA THR A 175 5.22 4.27 -10.40
C THR A 175 6.31 3.79 -11.36
N ALA A 176 7.16 2.85 -10.92
CA ALA A 176 8.06 2.11 -11.79
C ALA A 176 7.27 1.00 -12.51
N ASN A 177 6.67 1.32 -13.66
CA ASN A 177 5.86 0.38 -14.45
C ASN A 177 5.92 0.69 -15.96
N SER A 178 5.21 -0.07 -16.77
CA SER A 178 5.20 0.03 -18.24
C SER A 178 4.70 1.38 -18.75
N CYS A 179 3.87 2.07 -17.97
CA CYS A 179 3.23 3.35 -18.30
C CYS A 179 3.96 4.58 -17.77
N ALA A 180 5.04 4.42 -16.98
CA ALA A 180 5.72 5.50 -16.26
C ALA A 180 6.00 6.75 -17.11
N ILE A 181 6.39 6.58 -18.37
CA ILE A 181 6.68 7.67 -19.30
C ILE A 181 5.77 7.68 -20.54
N ASN A 182 4.54 7.20 -20.43
CA ASN A 182 3.60 7.20 -21.57
C ASN A 182 3.34 8.58 -22.16
N ARG A 183 3.35 9.63 -21.34
CA ARG A 183 3.26 11.06 -21.73
C ARG A 183 4.63 11.75 -21.70
N GLY A 184 5.72 10.99 -21.94
CA GLY A 184 7.09 11.46 -21.84
C GLY A 184 7.53 11.74 -20.40
N PHE A 185 8.75 12.21 -20.22
CA PHE A 185 9.32 12.45 -18.90
C PHE A 185 8.57 13.56 -18.12
N SER A 186 8.08 14.60 -18.81
CA SER A 186 7.24 15.61 -18.19
C SER A 186 5.91 15.05 -17.66
N GLY A 187 5.36 14.04 -18.33
CA GLY A 187 4.19 13.30 -17.86
C GLY A 187 4.47 12.53 -16.58
N LEU A 188 5.65 11.89 -16.46
CA LEU A 188 6.10 11.27 -15.23
C LEU A 188 6.18 12.28 -14.09
N VAL A 189 6.88 13.41 -14.31
CA VAL A 189 7.01 14.47 -13.28
C VAL A 189 5.64 14.97 -12.82
N SER A 190 4.71 15.20 -13.76
CA SER A 190 3.33 15.59 -13.43
C SER A 190 2.60 14.54 -12.60
N THR A 191 2.75 13.25 -12.96
CA THR A 191 2.14 12.13 -12.25
C THR A 191 2.65 12.04 -10.81
N LEU A 192 3.96 12.07 -10.61
CA LEU A 192 4.58 12.05 -9.27
C LEU A 192 4.12 13.23 -8.41
N SER A 193 4.02 14.42 -9.01
CA SER A 193 3.51 15.62 -8.34
C SER A 193 2.05 15.46 -7.91
N SER A 194 1.20 14.90 -8.76
CA SER A 194 -0.23 14.69 -8.47
C SER A 194 -0.44 13.65 -7.38
N ILE A 195 0.35 12.56 -7.38
CA ILE A 195 0.30 11.52 -6.36
C ILE A 195 0.68 12.11 -5.00
N ARG A 196 1.77 12.88 -4.92
CA ARG A 196 2.20 13.55 -3.68
C ARG A 196 1.21 14.60 -3.20
N ALA A 197 0.60 15.35 -4.12
CA ALA A 197 -0.42 16.34 -3.78
C ALA A 197 -1.66 15.72 -3.12
N ALA A 198 -1.99 14.48 -3.45
CA ALA A 198 -3.06 13.72 -2.82
C ALA A 198 -2.63 13.08 -1.46
N GLY A 199 -1.37 13.21 -1.06
CA GLY A 199 -0.84 12.62 0.17
C GLY A 199 -0.54 11.13 0.06
N ILE A 200 -0.21 10.65 -1.13
CA ILE A 200 0.30 9.31 -1.41
C ILE A 200 1.79 9.41 -1.77
N GLU A 201 2.61 8.44 -1.36
CA GLU A 201 4.02 8.41 -1.75
C GLU A 201 4.21 7.56 -3.01
N PRO A 202 4.77 8.13 -4.12
CA PRO A 202 5.13 7.37 -5.30
C PRO A 202 6.46 6.64 -5.08
N VAL A 203 6.57 5.37 -5.49
CA VAL A 203 7.77 4.56 -5.32
C VAL A 203 8.32 4.03 -6.64
N GLY A 204 9.64 4.04 -6.77
CA GLY A 204 10.40 3.46 -7.88
C GLY A 204 10.64 4.40 -9.07
N ALA A 205 10.02 5.60 -9.08
CA ALA A 205 10.31 6.63 -10.08
C ALA A 205 10.54 8.00 -9.43
N PHE A 206 11.30 8.87 -10.10
CA PHE A 206 11.83 10.12 -9.55
C PHE A 206 11.66 11.26 -10.55
N SER A 207 11.40 12.47 -10.05
CA SER A 207 11.16 13.65 -10.90
C SER A 207 12.43 14.18 -11.59
N ASN A 208 13.59 13.83 -11.08
CA ASN A 208 14.91 14.19 -11.61
C ASN A 208 16.02 13.38 -10.93
N TYR A 209 17.24 13.48 -11.47
CA TYR A 209 18.43 12.82 -10.94
C TYR A 209 18.77 13.23 -9.48
N GLU A 210 18.49 14.49 -9.09
CA GLU A 210 18.78 14.95 -7.72
C GLU A 210 17.88 14.23 -6.71
N GLU A 211 16.60 14.03 -7.03
CA GLU A 211 15.67 13.26 -6.22
C GLU A 211 16.12 11.79 -6.09
N PHE A 212 16.44 11.14 -7.22
CA PHE A 212 17.00 9.78 -7.21
C PHE A 212 18.28 9.70 -6.36
N SER A 213 19.23 10.62 -6.57
CA SER A 213 20.50 10.63 -5.84
C SER A 213 20.31 10.78 -4.32
N ARG A 214 19.29 11.49 -3.89
CA ARG A 214 18.94 11.67 -2.48
C ARG A 214 18.27 10.42 -1.90
N SER A 215 17.28 9.86 -2.60
CA SER A 215 16.56 8.65 -2.18
C SER A 215 17.34 7.37 -2.43
N LYS A 216 18.33 7.39 -3.36
CA LYS A 216 19.08 6.21 -3.80
C LYS A 216 18.22 5.06 -4.31
N GLY A 217 16.99 5.34 -4.74
CA GLY A 217 16.09 4.39 -5.37
C GLY A 217 15.14 3.64 -4.43
N TYR A 218 15.12 3.93 -3.14
CA TYR A 218 14.22 3.30 -2.15
C TYR A 218 13.39 4.33 -1.38
N THR A 219 12.39 3.83 -0.66
CA THR A 219 11.54 4.58 0.27
C THR A 219 11.54 3.87 1.62
N ILE A 220 11.64 4.61 2.72
CA ILE A 220 11.47 4.08 4.07
C ILE A 220 10.11 4.50 4.61
N CYS A 221 9.36 3.53 5.14
CA CYS A 221 8.13 3.75 5.87
C CYS A 221 8.30 3.25 7.31
N GLU A 222 7.94 4.07 8.27
CA GLU A 222 7.86 3.66 9.67
C GLU A 222 6.41 3.34 10.00
N VAL A 223 6.13 2.07 10.31
CA VAL A 223 4.79 1.54 10.57
C VAL A 223 4.81 0.93 11.98
N GLY A 224 4.23 1.61 12.95
CA GLY A 224 4.47 1.31 14.35
C GLY A 224 5.97 1.41 14.68
N ASP A 225 6.51 0.37 15.30
CA ASP A 225 7.95 0.28 15.60
C ASP A 225 8.73 -0.54 14.55
N ILE A 226 8.13 -0.79 13.38
CA ILE A 226 8.73 -1.55 12.29
C ILE A 226 9.17 -0.62 11.17
N LYS A 227 10.44 -0.65 10.83
CA LYS A 227 11.03 0.11 9.72
C LYS A 227 10.99 -0.73 8.45
N VAL A 228 10.11 -0.37 7.53
CA VAL A 228 9.90 -1.05 6.26
C VAL A 228 10.65 -0.32 5.15
N ALA A 229 11.57 -1.00 4.47
CA ALA A 229 12.15 -0.48 3.23
C ALA A 229 11.34 -0.97 2.03
N ILE A 230 10.90 -0.05 1.20
CA ILE A 230 10.20 -0.35 -0.06
C ILE A 230 11.11 -0.02 -1.23
N VAL A 231 11.35 -1.01 -2.10
CA VAL A 231 12.01 -0.83 -3.39
C VAL A 231 11.03 -1.19 -4.50
N ALA A 232 11.04 -0.47 -5.61
CA ALA A 232 10.16 -0.79 -6.73
C ALA A 232 10.94 -0.75 -8.03
N PHE A 233 10.71 -1.73 -8.91
CA PHE A 233 11.41 -1.86 -10.18
C PHE A 233 10.44 -2.22 -11.31
N THR A 234 10.77 -1.79 -12.54
CA THR A 234 10.05 -2.23 -13.74
C THR A 234 10.97 -2.93 -14.73
N LYS A 235 10.43 -3.89 -15.47
CA LYS A 235 11.13 -4.48 -16.63
C LYS A 235 11.46 -3.45 -17.72
N GLY A 236 10.61 -2.42 -17.87
CA GLY A 236 10.75 -1.39 -18.87
C GLY A 236 9.45 -0.60 -19.08
N MET A 237 9.45 0.29 -20.04
CA MET A 237 8.39 1.26 -20.29
C MET A 237 7.88 1.17 -21.73
N SER A 238 7.39 -0.03 -22.11
CA SER A 238 6.79 -0.30 -23.44
C SER A 238 7.69 0.13 -24.63
N GLY A 239 8.98 -0.15 -24.52
CA GLY A 239 9.98 0.20 -25.55
C GLY A 239 10.41 1.66 -25.57
N ARG A 240 9.93 2.49 -24.63
CA ARG A 240 10.36 3.89 -24.50
C ARG A 240 11.62 3.97 -23.65
N GLY A 241 12.57 4.83 -24.08
CA GLY A 241 13.80 5.14 -23.33
C GLY A 241 13.64 6.39 -22.47
N LEU A 242 14.34 6.43 -21.34
CA LEU A 242 14.49 7.65 -20.55
C LEU A 242 15.36 8.66 -21.30
N PRO A 243 15.10 9.97 -21.16
CA PRO A 243 15.90 10.99 -21.81
C PRO A 243 17.28 11.11 -21.15
N GLU A 244 18.26 11.60 -21.92
CA GLU A 244 19.63 11.85 -21.48
C GLU A 244 19.65 12.70 -20.18
N GLY A 245 20.45 12.25 -19.21
CA GLY A 245 20.57 12.86 -17.89
C GLY A 245 19.46 12.51 -16.89
N ASN A 246 18.56 11.58 -17.25
CA ASN A 246 17.47 11.08 -16.38
C ASN A 246 17.40 9.54 -16.40
N GLU A 247 18.49 8.86 -16.75
CA GLU A 247 18.55 7.41 -16.94
C GLU A 247 18.24 6.63 -15.65
N GLU A 248 18.51 7.23 -14.48
CA GLU A 248 18.22 6.66 -13.16
C GLU A 248 16.85 7.08 -12.58
N CYS A 249 16.08 7.90 -13.31
CA CYS A 249 14.80 8.40 -12.79
C CYS A 249 13.67 7.35 -12.72
N VAL A 250 13.92 6.12 -13.15
CA VAL A 250 13.07 4.96 -12.95
C VAL A 250 13.96 3.75 -12.63
N ASN A 251 13.67 3.03 -11.57
CA ASN A 251 14.39 1.81 -11.25
C ASN A 251 14.06 0.70 -12.26
N LEU A 252 15.09 0.14 -12.88
CA LEU A 252 14.97 -0.78 -14.01
C LEU A 252 15.53 -2.16 -13.69
N LEU A 253 14.78 -3.22 -14.02
CA LEU A 253 15.20 -4.61 -13.90
C LEU A 253 16.21 -5.04 -14.97
N TYR A 254 16.19 -4.40 -16.15
CA TYR A 254 17.02 -4.79 -17.29
C TYR A 254 17.81 -3.59 -17.84
N LYS A 255 19.07 -3.82 -18.24
CA LYS A 255 19.85 -2.80 -18.92
C LYS A 255 19.32 -2.48 -20.31
N ASP A 256 18.80 -3.50 -21.01
CA ASP A 256 18.19 -3.41 -22.33
C ASP A 256 16.65 -3.22 -22.26
N TYR A 257 16.17 -2.48 -21.24
CA TYR A 257 14.78 -2.27 -20.89
C TYR A 257 13.89 -1.64 -21.98
N SER A 258 14.50 -0.99 -22.97
CA SER A 258 13.76 -0.41 -24.10
C SER A 258 13.74 -1.32 -25.35
N THR A 259 14.34 -2.52 -25.27
CA THR A 259 14.54 -3.39 -26.43
C THR A 259 14.16 -4.84 -26.17
N THR A 260 15.01 -5.64 -25.53
CA THR A 260 14.87 -7.10 -25.52
C THR A 260 14.64 -7.75 -24.15
N TYR A 261 14.85 -7.02 -23.05
CA TYR A 261 14.65 -7.50 -21.67
C TYR A 261 15.41 -8.81 -21.35
N ARG A 262 16.68 -8.89 -21.77
CA ARG A 262 17.52 -10.09 -21.61
C ARG A 262 18.66 -9.92 -20.65
N GLU A 263 19.16 -8.69 -20.49
CA GLU A 263 20.29 -8.40 -19.62
C GLU A 263 19.79 -7.80 -18.29
N ILE A 264 19.71 -8.64 -17.25
CA ILE A 264 19.32 -8.18 -15.91
C ILE A 264 20.30 -7.10 -15.44
N ASN A 265 19.78 -6.00 -14.91
CA ASN A 265 20.55 -4.88 -14.37
C ASN A 265 21.02 -5.19 -12.93
N THR A 266 21.79 -6.27 -12.79
CA THR A 266 22.25 -6.78 -11.49
C THR A 266 22.93 -5.70 -10.66
N ASP A 267 23.79 -4.87 -11.27
CA ASP A 267 24.54 -3.83 -10.56
C ASP A 267 23.60 -2.72 -10.04
N GLY A 268 22.62 -2.28 -10.86
CA GLY A 268 21.62 -1.30 -10.47
C GLY A 268 20.71 -1.81 -9.34
N ILE A 269 20.21 -3.05 -9.46
CA ILE A 269 19.40 -3.70 -8.44
C ILE A 269 20.18 -3.79 -7.12
N LYS A 270 21.40 -4.34 -7.14
CA LYS A 270 22.26 -4.46 -5.94
C LYS A 270 22.58 -3.11 -5.32
N SER A 271 22.77 -2.07 -6.14
CA SER A 271 23.06 -0.73 -5.64
C SER A 271 21.89 -0.18 -4.81
N VAL A 272 20.67 -0.30 -5.31
CA VAL A 272 19.44 0.16 -4.60
C VAL A 272 19.21 -0.66 -3.33
N LEU A 273 19.29 -2.00 -3.42
CA LEU A 273 19.07 -2.89 -2.27
C LEU A 273 20.10 -2.67 -1.16
N ARG A 274 21.38 -2.52 -1.50
CA ARG A 274 22.43 -2.21 -0.51
C ARG A 274 22.23 -0.83 0.12
N ALA A 275 21.79 0.14 -0.67
CA ALA A 275 21.48 1.46 -0.13
C ALA A 275 20.30 1.41 0.85
N ALA A 276 19.25 0.63 0.55
CA ALA A 276 18.13 0.39 1.45
C ALA A 276 18.56 -0.36 2.72
N SER A 277 19.36 -1.43 2.59
CA SER A 277 19.88 -2.23 3.72
C SER A 277 20.76 -1.41 4.67
N ASN A 278 21.50 -0.40 4.16
CA ASN A 278 22.32 0.49 4.98
C ASN A 278 21.50 1.38 5.93
N GLU A 279 20.21 1.54 5.68
CA GLU A 279 19.28 2.22 6.61
C GLU A 279 18.88 1.30 7.78
N SER A 280 19.33 0.05 7.78
CA SER A 280 18.98 -0.96 8.78
C SER A 280 17.46 -1.13 8.93
N PRO A 281 16.73 -1.41 7.83
CA PRO A 281 15.30 -1.70 7.94
C PRO A 281 15.07 -3.03 8.67
N ASP A 282 13.90 -3.17 9.25
CA ASP A 282 13.46 -4.43 9.86
C ASP A 282 13.01 -5.44 8.80
N ILE A 283 12.50 -4.96 7.65
CA ILE A 283 12.03 -5.79 6.53
C ILE A 283 12.16 -5.03 5.21
N ILE A 284 12.47 -5.73 4.11
CA ILE A 284 12.58 -5.17 2.76
C ILE A 284 11.49 -5.78 1.86
N ILE A 285 10.66 -4.92 1.27
CA ILE A 285 9.59 -5.29 0.34
C ILE A 285 9.92 -4.78 -1.05
N ALA A 286 9.95 -5.66 -2.04
CA ALA A 286 10.16 -5.33 -3.44
C ALA A 286 8.85 -5.37 -4.24
N LEU A 287 8.52 -4.27 -4.91
CA LEU A 287 7.40 -4.16 -5.84
C LEU A 287 7.95 -4.35 -7.26
N LEU A 288 7.57 -5.43 -7.93
CA LEU A 288 8.16 -5.80 -9.22
C LEU A 288 7.13 -5.80 -10.34
N HIS A 289 7.30 -4.88 -11.30
CA HIS A 289 6.52 -4.85 -12.53
C HIS A 289 7.26 -5.62 -13.62
N TRP A 290 6.96 -6.93 -13.73
CA TRP A 290 7.78 -7.92 -14.43
C TRP A 290 7.00 -8.98 -15.20
N GLY A 291 7.71 -9.93 -15.81
CA GLY A 291 7.08 -11.05 -16.55
C GLY A 291 6.53 -10.61 -17.90
N SER A 292 5.43 -11.22 -18.34
CA SER A 292 4.79 -10.94 -19.62
C SER A 292 3.29 -10.71 -19.44
N GLU A 293 2.75 -9.69 -20.13
CA GLU A 293 1.32 -9.40 -20.14
C GLU A 293 0.51 -10.62 -20.52
N TYR A 294 -0.58 -10.85 -19.79
CA TYR A 294 -1.58 -11.91 -20.02
C TYR A 294 -1.01 -13.32 -20.02
N ASN A 295 0.13 -13.51 -19.35
CA ASN A 295 0.71 -14.82 -19.11
C ASN A 295 0.39 -15.29 -17.69
N GLU A 296 -0.23 -16.46 -17.60
CA GLU A 296 -0.59 -17.10 -16.33
C GLU A 296 0.57 -17.86 -15.69
N ASP A 297 1.55 -18.27 -16.50
CA ASP A 297 2.69 -19.06 -16.07
C ASP A 297 3.87 -18.14 -15.69
N ILE A 298 4.59 -18.52 -14.65
CA ILE A 298 5.81 -17.83 -14.24
C ILE A 298 6.89 -18.09 -15.29
N SER A 299 7.57 -17.05 -15.71
CA SER A 299 8.68 -17.13 -16.66
C SER A 299 10.01 -17.37 -15.94
N GLU A 300 10.97 -18.02 -16.61
CA GLU A 300 12.34 -18.18 -16.13
C GLU A 300 12.97 -16.84 -15.70
N SER A 301 12.70 -15.78 -16.46
CA SER A 301 13.18 -14.44 -16.11
C SER A 301 12.59 -13.86 -14.83
N GLN A 302 11.36 -14.27 -14.44
CA GLN A 302 10.82 -13.91 -13.13
C GLN A 302 11.52 -14.70 -12.01
N GLU A 303 11.81 -15.98 -12.24
CA GLU A 303 12.54 -16.80 -11.29
C GLU A 303 13.97 -16.28 -11.07
N ASP A 304 14.70 -15.92 -12.13
CA ASP A 304 16.05 -15.35 -12.05
C ASP A 304 16.08 -14.04 -11.24
N VAL A 305 15.09 -13.14 -11.49
CA VAL A 305 14.99 -11.87 -10.75
C VAL A 305 14.56 -12.12 -9.31
N ARG A 306 13.61 -13.03 -9.05
CA ARG A 306 13.23 -13.43 -7.68
C ARG A 306 14.45 -13.90 -6.90
N ASP A 307 15.23 -14.83 -7.46
CA ASP A 307 16.39 -15.40 -6.78
C ASP A 307 17.41 -14.30 -6.46
N LEU A 308 17.70 -13.41 -7.41
CA LEU A 308 18.58 -12.25 -7.16
C LEU A 308 18.05 -11.35 -6.03
N MET A 309 16.75 -11.06 -5.98
CA MET A 309 16.15 -10.22 -4.93
C MET A 309 16.28 -10.87 -3.55
N LEU A 310 15.92 -12.16 -3.43
CA LEU A 310 15.99 -12.91 -2.18
C LEU A 310 17.44 -13.08 -1.71
N GLU A 311 18.38 -13.34 -2.61
CA GLU A 311 19.83 -13.41 -2.30
C GLU A 311 20.39 -12.08 -1.77
N GLU A 312 19.87 -10.93 -2.23
CA GLU A 312 20.29 -9.60 -1.76
C GLU A 312 19.46 -9.11 -0.55
N GLY A 313 18.65 -9.98 0.08
CA GLY A 313 18.01 -9.72 1.37
C GLY A 313 16.61 -9.12 1.27
N VAL A 314 15.92 -9.29 0.15
CA VAL A 314 14.48 -8.97 0.08
C VAL A 314 13.68 -10.06 0.79
N ASP A 315 12.73 -9.66 1.63
CA ASP A 315 11.87 -10.57 2.40
C ASP A 315 10.53 -10.84 1.70
N VAL A 316 9.99 -9.82 1.02
CA VAL A 316 8.69 -9.88 0.35
C VAL A 316 8.80 -9.35 -1.07
N ILE A 317 8.25 -10.11 -2.02
CA ILE A 317 8.09 -9.68 -3.42
C ILE A 317 6.61 -9.59 -3.76
N LEU A 318 6.16 -8.43 -4.22
CA LEU A 318 4.82 -8.16 -4.71
C LEU A 318 4.88 -7.82 -6.20
N GLY A 319 4.45 -8.77 -7.03
CA GLY A 319 4.53 -8.69 -8.47
C GLY A 319 3.27 -8.15 -9.14
N THR A 320 3.47 -7.52 -10.30
CA THR A 320 2.44 -6.93 -11.18
C THR A 320 2.83 -7.09 -12.66
N HIS A 321 2.10 -6.49 -13.59
CA HIS A 321 2.34 -6.46 -15.05
C HIS A 321 1.68 -7.56 -15.85
N SER A 322 1.51 -8.78 -15.33
CA SER A 322 0.85 -9.82 -16.12
C SER A 322 -0.65 -9.55 -16.31
N HIS A 323 -1.24 -8.66 -15.53
CA HIS A 323 -2.68 -8.38 -15.42
C HIS A 323 -3.50 -9.61 -15.00
N LEU A 324 -2.85 -10.73 -14.83
CA LEU A 324 -3.44 -11.99 -14.39
C LEU A 324 -2.84 -12.39 -13.05
N LEU A 325 -3.68 -12.95 -12.19
CA LEU A 325 -3.22 -13.51 -10.93
C LEU A 325 -2.27 -14.68 -11.18
N GLN A 326 -1.09 -14.67 -10.58
CA GLN A 326 -0.12 -15.74 -10.58
C GLN A 326 0.05 -16.34 -9.17
N LYS A 327 0.88 -17.37 -9.04
CA LYS A 327 1.15 -18.10 -7.80
C LYS A 327 1.68 -17.18 -6.68
N ILE A 328 1.37 -17.57 -5.43
CA ILE A 328 2.00 -17.05 -4.21
C ILE A 328 2.83 -18.17 -3.60
N GLU A 329 4.08 -17.87 -3.29
CA GLU A 329 4.99 -18.74 -2.54
C GLU A 329 5.24 -18.13 -1.17
N TYR A 330 5.18 -18.96 -0.14
CA TYR A 330 5.45 -18.56 1.24
C TYR A 330 6.25 -19.64 1.95
N ASP A 331 7.34 -19.25 2.56
CA ASP A 331 8.17 -20.13 3.39
C ASP A 331 7.94 -19.82 4.88
N ASP A 332 7.24 -20.70 5.55
CA ASP A 332 6.93 -20.60 7.00
C ASP A 332 8.20 -20.52 7.88
N ASN A 333 9.35 -21.04 7.43
CA ASN A 333 10.58 -21.06 8.22
C ASN A 333 11.29 -19.71 8.20
N THR A 334 11.35 -19.09 7.04
CA THR A 334 12.02 -17.79 6.85
C THR A 334 11.08 -16.61 6.98
N GLY A 335 9.79 -16.80 6.66
CA GLY A 335 8.81 -15.75 6.52
C GLY A 335 8.91 -15.02 5.17
N GLN A 336 9.68 -15.54 4.22
CA GLN A 336 9.76 -14.97 2.87
C GLN A 336 8.47 -15.24 2.10
N LEU A 337 7.98 -14.22 1.38
CA LEU A 337 6.78 -14.33 0.56
C LEU A 337 7.02 -13.77 -0.84
N VAL A 338 6.59 -14.50 -1.86
CA VAL A 338 6.65 -14.08 -3.27
C VAL A 338 5.27 -14.22 -3.90
N ALA A 339 4.59 -13.10 -4.12
CA ALA A 339 3.40 -13.03 -4.96
C ALA A 339 3.85 -12.63 -6.37
N TYR A 340 3.85 -13.56 -7.33
CA TYR A 340 4.40 -13.31 -8.68
C TYR A 340 3.58 -12.29 -9.48
N SER A 341 2.26 -12.28 -9.31
CA SER A 341 1.38 -11.21 -9.79
C SER A 341 0.08 -11.20 -9.02
N LEU A 342 -0.34 -10.01 -8.60
CA LEU A 342 -1.62 -9.79 -7.94
C LEU A 342 -2.78 -9.59 -8.93
N GLY A 343 -2.53 -9.50 -10.25
CA GLY A 343 -3.55 -9.25 -11.29
C GLY A 343 -4.04 -7.81 -11.32
N ASP A 344 -5.14 -7.54 -12.03
CA ASP A 344 -5.73 -6.19 -12.09
C ASP A 344 -6.57 -5.88 -10.84
N PHE A 345 -6.19 -4.83 -10.12
CA PHE A 345 -7.02 -4.27 -9.05
C PHE A 345 -8.24 -3.54 -9.64
N PHE A 346 -7.99 -2.68 -10.64
CA PHE A 346 -9.05 -1.96 -11.34
C PHE A 346 -8.65 -1.71 -12.79
N GLY A 347 -9.40 -2.26 -13.73
CA GLY A 347 -9.12 -2.21 -15.15
C GLY A 347 -10.38 -2.26 -16.00
N ASP A 348 -10.23 -2.50 -17.32
CA ASP A 348 -11.37 -2.60 -18.22
C ASP A 348 -12.00 -4.00 -18.24
N GLY A 349 -11.31 -5.03 -17.77
CA GLY A 349 -11.78 -6.40 -17.69
C GLY A 349 -12.15 -7.02 -19.04
N LYS A 350 -11.56 -6.52 -20.16
CA LYS A 350 -11.88 -7.00 -21.51
C LYS A 350 -11.23 -8.33 -21.85
N ARG A 351 -10.02 -8.56 -21.31
CA ARG A 351 -9.32 -9.82 -21.51
C ARG A 351 -9.74 -10.86 -20.48
N SER A 352 -9.76 -12.12 -20.87
CA SER A 352 -10.08 -13.21 -19.95
C SER A 352 -9.09 -13.21 -18.78
N GLY A 353 -9.61 -13.29 -17.54
CA GLY A 353 -8.81 -13.33 -16.33
C GLY A 353 -8.46 -11.97 -15.72
N THR A 354 -8.72 -10.85 -16.42
CA THR A 354 -8.41 -9.52 -15.90
C THR A 354 -9.56 -8.85 -15.14
N SER A 355 -10.71 -9.52 -15.03
CA SER A 355 -11.84 -9.01 -14.24
C SER A 355 -11.75 -9.38 -12.75
N TYR A 356 -10.87 -10.30 -12.37
CA TYR A 356 -10.73 -10.77 -11.00
C TYR A 356 -9.29 -10.78 -10.55
N SER A 357 -9.08 -10.51 -9.29
CA SER A 357 -7.79 -10.54 -8.63
C SER A 357 -7.95 -10.68 -7.10
N ILE A 358 -6.97 -10.25 -6.36
CA ILE A 358 -7.00 -10.27 -4.89
C ILE A 358 -6.49 -8.96 -4.29
N ILE A 359 -6.95 -8.67 -3.08
CA ILE A 359 -6.20 -7.86 -2.14
C ILE A 359 -5.48 -8.83 -1.22
N LEU A 360 -4.16 -8.80 -1.24
CA LEU A 360 -3.29 -9.61 -0.39
C LEU A 360 -3.00 -8.83 0.89
N GLU A 361 -3.17 -9.45 2.04
CA GLU A 361 -2.87 -8.86 3.34
C GLU A 361 -1.78 -9.70 4.02
N LEU A 362 -0.73 -9.03 4.50
CA LEU A 362 0.44 -9.62 5.15
C LEU A 362 0.43 -9.23 6.63
N GLU A 363 0.58 -10.19 7.53
CA GLU A 363 0.89 -9.94 8.93
C GLU A 363 2.41 -9.99 9.10
N ILE A 364 3.00 -8.89 9.55
CA ILE A 364 4.44 -8.80 9.82
C ILE A 364 4.63 -8.62 11.31
N THR A 365 5.43 -9.49 11.91
CA THR A 365 5.72 -9.46 13.34
C THR A 365 7.20 -9.17 13.56
N LYS A 366 7.48 -8.20 14.43
CA LYS A 366 8.80 -7.93 15.01
C LYS A 366 8.86 -8.50 16.42
N ASP A 367 9.66 -9.51 16.58
CA ASP A 367 9.91 -10.15 17.87
C ASP A 367 11.14 -9.50 18.52
N TYR A 368 10.93 -8.83 19.65
CA TYR A 368 11.99 -8.10 20.35
C TYR A 368 12.94 -9.01 21.10
N ASP A 369 12.52 -10.25 21.46
CA ASP A 369 13.38 -11.20 22.16
C ASP A 369 14.42 -11.80 21.22
N THR A 370 14.03 -12.09 19.99
CA THR A 370 14.92 -12.64 18.95
C THR A 370 15.55 -11.58 18.08
N GLY A 371 14.97 -10.39 18.01
CA GLY A 371 15.32 -9.32 17.08
C GLY A 371 14.94 -9.61 15.63
N ILE A 372 14.07 -10.60 15.37
CA ILE A 372 13.68 -11.01 14.04
C ILE A 372 12.34 -10.35 13.65
N THR A 373 12.32 -9.75 12.46
CA THR A 373 11.08 -9.29 11.82
C THR A 373 10.82 -10.14 10.57
N ARG A 374 9.58 -10.63 10.41
CA ARG A 374 9.21 -11.47 9.27
C ARG A 374 7.72 -11.45 9.02
N VAL A 375 7.29 -11.90 7.84
CA VAL A 375 5.89 -12.25 7.60
C VAL A 375 5.56 -13.48 8.45
N THR A 376 4.53 -13.37 9.30
CA THR A 376 4.07 -14.46 10.18
C THR A 376 2.79 -15.11 9.71
N ASP A 377 2.00 -14.40 8.90
CA ASP A 377 0.80 -14.94 8.25
C ASP A 377 0.44 -14.08 7.04
N TYR A 378 -0.33 -14.63 6.13
CA TYR A 378 -0.94 -13.89 5.04
C TYR A 378 -2.34 -14.43 4.73
N TRP A 379 -3.20 -13.55 4.23
CA TRP A 379 -4.51 -13.92 3.69
C TRP A 379 -4.85 -13.04 2.50
N TYR A 380 -5.90 -13.38 1.81
CA TYR A 380 -6.33 -12.59 0.66
C TYR A 380 -7.85 -12.49 0.60
N THR A 381 -8.31 -11.38 0.05
CA THR A 381 -9.71 -11.15 -0.29
C THR A 381 -9.88 -11.22 -1.79
N PRO A 382 -10.64 -12.20 -2.33
CA PRO A 382 -11.00 -12.23 -3.74
C PRO A 382 -11.83 -11.01 -4.14
N ILE A 383 -11.40 -10.31 -5.19
CA ILE A 383 -12.09 -9.14 -5.75
C ILE A 383 -12.45 -9.33 -7.22
N TYR A 384 -13.46 -8.59 -7.66
CA TYR A 384 -13.94 -8.56 -9.04
C TYR A 384 -14.24 -7.13 -9.47
N THR A 385 -13.85 -6.78 -10.69
CA THR A 385 -14.23 -5.50 -11.30
C THR A 385 -15.58 -5.66 -11.99
N LEU A 386 -16.66 -5.18 -11.37
CA LEU A 386 -17.97 -5.05 -12.01
C LEU A 386 -17.89 -4.03 -13.13
N LYS A 387 -18.51 -4.35 -14.26
CA LYS A 387 -18.70 -3.47 -15.42
C LYS A 387 -20.12 -2.92 -15.42
N GLU A 388 -20.36 -1.87 -16.14
CA GLU A 388 -21.69 -1.24 -16.27
C GLU A 388 -22.75 -2.23 -16.79
N ALA A 389 -22.34 -3.21 -17.61
CA ALA A 389 -23.23 -4.25 -18.12
C ALA A 389 -23.53 -5.37 -17.11
N ASP A 390 -22.74 -5.47 -16.06
CA ASP A 390 -22.85 -6.53 -15.04
C ASP A 390 -23.85 -6.20 -13.95
N CYS A 391 -24.21 -4.91 -13.80
CA CYS A 391 -25.08 -4.40 -12.74
C CYS A 391 -25.80 -3.11 -13.19
N ASP A 392 -26.81 -2.67 -12.41
CA ASP A 392 -27.47 -1.36 -12.60
C ASP A 392 -26.62 -0.26 -11.95
N GLY A 393 -25.40 -0.05 -12.40
CA GLY A 393 -24.55 0.91 -11.73
C GLY A 393 -23.23 1.17 -12.38
N ASP A 394 -22.40 1.79 -11.59
CA ASP A 394 -21.09 2.23 -12.02
C ASP A 394 -20.08 1.08 -11.97
N ARG A 395 -19.05 1.16 -12.82
CA ARG A 395 -17.88 0.26 -12.76
C ARG A 395 -17.21 0.42 -11.39
N ARG A 396 -16.99 -0.70 -10.69
CA ARG A 396 -16.39 -0.69 -9.36
C ARG A 396 -15.72 -2.00 -8.99
N VAL A 397 -14.81 -1.95 -8.05
CA VAL A 397 -14.19 -3.13 -7.44
C VAL A 397 -15.07 -3.62 -6.30
N VAL A 398 -15.43 -4.91 -6.32
CA VAL A 398 -16.23 -5.55 -5.27
C VAL A 398 -15.52 -6.75 -4.69
N ARG A 399 -15.82 -7.07 -3.44
CA ARG A 399 -15.44 -8.35 -2.84
C ARG A 399 -16.37 -9.43 -3.37
N ILE A 400 -15.82 -10.48 -3.99
CA ILE A 400 -16.59 -11.54 -4.65
C ILE A 400 -17.64 -12.14 -3.71
N ASP A 401 -17.25 -12.53 -2.49
CA ASP A 401 -18.15 -13.18 -1.54
C ASP A 401 -19.32 -12.27 -1.12
N ASN A 402 -19.06 -10.96 -0.96
CA ASN A 402 -20.11 -10.00 -0.60
C ASN A 402 -21.06 -9.74 -1.75
N ALA A 403 -20.54 -9.59 -2.97
CA ALA A 403 -21.35 -9.36 -4.17
C ALA A 403 -22.24 -10.58 -4.48
N MET A 404 -21.69 -11.79 -4.34
CA MET A 404 -22.47 -13.03 -4.50
C MET A 404 -23.57 -13.14 -3.45
N ALA A 405 -23.29 -12.86 -2.16
CA ALA A 405 -24.29 -12.87 -1.10
C ALA A 405 -25.40 -11.81 -1.31
N ALA A 406 -25.03 -10.63 -1.84
CA ALA A 406 -26.01 -9.59 -2.20
C ALA A 406 -26.94 -10.07 -3.32
N TYR A 407 -26.43 -10.73 -4.36
CA TYR A 407 -27.23 -11.33 -5.42
C TYR A 407 -28.18 -12.40 -4.87
N GLU A 408 -27.70 -13.35 -4.08
CA GLU A 408 -28.49 -14.45 -3.52
C GLU A 408 -29.63 -13.97 -2.58
N SER A 409 -29.42 -12.86 -1.90
CA SER A 409 -30.43 -12.26 -1.01
C SER A 409 -31.38 -11.30 -1.72
N ASN A 410 -31.28 -11.12 -3.04
CA ASN A 410 -32.00 -10.10 -3.83
C ASN A 410 -31.83 -8.69 -3.27
N PHE A 411 -30.67 -8.40 -2.67
CA PHE A 411 -30.38 -7.12 -2.06
C PHE A 411 -29.72 -6.17 -3.07
N VAL A 412 -30.36 -5.07 -3.34
CA VAL A 412 -30.06 -3.75 -3.93
C VAL A 412 -29.18 -3.67 -5.19
N ASP A 413 -28.06 -4.37 -5.32
CA ASP A 413 -27.26 -4.32 -6.54
C ASP A 413 -27.75 -5.38 -7.50
N LYS A 414 -28.43 -4.96 -8.56
CA LYS A 414 -28.95 -5.85 -9.59
C LYS A 414 -27.81 -6.43 -10.43
N ILE A 415 -26.99 -7.24 -9.77
CA ILE A 415 -25.97 -8.05 -10.44
C ILE A 415 -26.69 -9.02 -11.37
N THR A 416 -26.23 -9.13 -12.62
CA THR A 416 -26.80 -10.08 -13.58
C THR A 416 -26.42 -11.52 -13.22
N GLU A 417 -27.27 -12.49 -13.60
CA GLU A 417 -26.98 -13.92 -13.43
C GLU A 417 -25.65 -14.32 -14.13
N SER A 418 -25.35 -13.73 -15.27
CA SER A 418 -24.10 -13.96 -15.97
C SER A 418 -22.89 -13.53 -15.12
N CYS A 419 -22.94 -12.33 -14.52
CA CYS A 419 -21.86 -11.82 -13.67
C CYS A 419 -21.72 -12.66 -12.39
N TYR A 420 -22.84 -13.10 -11.79
CA TYR A 420 -22.80 -14.01 -10.64
C TYR A 420 -22.06 -15.32 -10.98
N ASN A 421 -22.38 -15.94 -12.13
CA ASN A 421 -21.69 -17.15 -12.59
C ASN A 421 -20.21 -16.91 -12.88
N ASP A 422 -19.85 -15.75 -13.46
CA ASP A 422 -18.47 -15.34 -13.69
C ASP A 422 -17.70 -15.16 -12.38
N MET A 423 -18.33 -14.59 -11.34
CA MET A 423 -17.73 -14.48 -10.02
C MET A 423 -17.52 -15.84 -9.34
N GLN A 424 -18.46 -16.78 -9.47
CA GLN A 424 -18.28 -18.15 -8.97
C GLN A 424 -17.08 -18.84 -9.64
N PHE A 425 -16.98 -18.73 -10.96
CA PHE A 425 -15.84 -19.24 -11.73
C PHE A 425 -14.54 -18.56 -11.29
N SER A 426 -14.54 -17.24 -11.19
CA SER A 426 -13.37 -16.46 -10.79
C SER A 426 -12.86 -16.86 -9.41
N ARG A 427 -13.75 -17.09 -8.45
CA ARG A 427 -13.39 -17.55 -7.09
C ARG A 427 -12.60 -18.87 -7.12
N THR A 428 -13.07 -19.83 -7.92
CA THR A 428 -12.38 -21.11 -8.11
C THR A 428 -11.01 -20.91 -8.78
N ARG A 429 -10.96 -20.07 -9.81
CA ARG A 429 -9.70 -19.77 -10.52
C ARG A 429 -8.66 -19.08 -9.62
N ILE A 430 -9.09 -18.17 -8.74
CA ILE A 430 -8.21 -17.52 -7.78
C ILE A 430 -7.55 -18.56 -6.86
N GLU A 431 -8.33 -19.51 -6.31
CA GLU A 431 -7.79 -20.57 -5.45
C GLU A 431 -6.78 -21.46 -6.18
N GLU A 432 -7.07 -21.82 -7.45
CA GLU A 432 -6.18 -22.62 -8.28
C GLU A 432 -4.88 -21.87 -8.60
N ARG A 433 -4.98 -20.58 -8.91
CA ARG A 433 -3.84 -19.75 -9.29
C ARG A 433 -2.86 -19.52 -8.14
N ILE A 434 -3.37 -19.15 -6.98
CA ILE A 434 -2.54 -18.89 -5.79
C ILE A 434 -1.74 -20.13 -5.41
N LYS A 435 -2.31 -21.32 -5.53
CA LYS A 435 -1.62 -22.59 -5.24
C LYS A 435 -0.61 -23.00 -6.32
N GLY A 436 -0.71 -22.43 -7.52
CA GLY A 436 0.03 -22.87 -8.70
C GLY A 436 -0.46 -24.22 -9.23
N LYS A 437 -0.01 -24.59 -10.42
CA LYS A 437 -0.25 -25.94 -10.95
C LYS A 437 0.46 -26.93 -10.05
N THR A 438 -0.25 -27.78 -9.34
CA THR A 438 0.35 -28.95 -8.68
C THR A 438 1.03 -29.77 -9.76
N ASP A 439 2.35 -29.97 -9.63
CA ASP A 439 3.10 -30.87 -10.48
C ASP A 439 2.52 -32.29 -10.32
N GLU A 440 1.51 -32.61 -11.12
CA GLU A 440 1.17 -34.00 -11.43
C GLU A 440 2.28 -34.60 -12.33
N LYS A 441 3.50 -34.67 -11.80
CA LYS A 441 4.49 -35.61 -12.28
C LYS A 441 4.23 -36.95 -11.60
N LYS A 442 3.44 -37.78 -12.29
CA LYS A 442 3.51 -39.22 -12.14
C LYS A 442 4.77 -39.77 -12.79
#